data_24e6143ddb570626f29c34569d194dbe
#
_entry.id   24e6143ddb570626f29c34569d194dbe
#
_cell.length_a   1.000
_cell.length_b   1.000
_cell.length_c   1.000
_cell.angle_alpha   90.00
_cell.angle_beta   90.00
_cell.angle_gamma   90.00
#
_symmetry.space_group_name_H-M   'P 1'
#
loop_
_entity.id
_entity.type
_entity.pdbx_description
1 polymer ?
#
loop_
_entity_poly.entity_id
_entity_poly.type
_entity_poly.pdbx_seq_one_letter_code
_entity_poly.pdbx_strand_id
1 'polypeptide(L)'
;MTALSLESLQKISQLKSGVKDPNRINIFVNHKFLCSLSFKVFSEQNLKVGDVLTEERIAELVVLSSLDKLYQSTLEYCLSRPHSEKEIRDYLHRKQLRRRQSQIKYDNFKKRLAEDGEYRTKIQEMRKNVRAQNEKIREIDFTENNTYEYTGRKSLNLPTKPGAEITETQINLVVERLKQEKFLSDYNFTRFYIDNRNQSKGISRKKLLYELKSKGISESLMREVFESDELFSQREDDTEIDKMIEKKLRRPITREKLMAYLVRQGFSYDLVKSKLSAIDTENLQD
;
A
#
# COMPACT_ATOMS: atom_id res chain seq x y z
N MET A 1 -48.33 -19.22 22.34
CA MET A 1 -47.07 -18.73 22.90
C MET A 1 -45.98 -19.67 22.42
N THR A 2 -45.42 -19.34 21.29
CA THR A 2 -44.32 -20.08 20.64
C THR A 2 -43.03 -19.80 21.37
N ALA A 3 -42.42 -20.84 21.94
CA ALA A 3 -41.08 -20.76 22.53
C ALA A 3 -40.09 -20.35 21.45
N LEU A 4 -39.69 -19.07 21.47
CA LEU A 4 -38.48 -18.61 20.78
C LEU A 4 -37.33 -19.43 21.40
N SER A 5 -36.73 -20.28 20.58
CA SER A 5 -35.46 -20.96 20.90
C SER A 5 -34.50 -19.91 21.48
N LEU A 6 -33.98 -20.21 22.67
CA LEU A 6 -32.85 -19.48 23.27
C LEU A 6 -31.62 -19.68 22.39
N GLU A 7 -31.58 -19.02 21.23
CA GLU A 7 -30.36 -18.80 20.47
C GLU A 7 -29.38 -18.16 21.46
N SER A 8 -28.22 -18.74 21.60
CA SER A 8 -27.21 -18.35 22.58
C SER A 8 -26.88 -16.87 22.40
N LEU A 9 -27.34 -16.05 23.35
CA LEU A 9 -27.13 -14.60 23.35
C LEU A 9 -25.65 -14.28 23.10
N GLN A 10 -25.37 -13.61 21.99
CA GLN A 10 -24.02 -13.21 21.59
C GLN A 10 -23.63 -11.95 22.39
N LYS A 11 -22.92 -12.13 23.49
CA LYS A 11 -22.58 -11.05 24.43
C LYS A 11 -21.13 -10.62 24.32
N ILE A 12 -20.88 -9.30 24.28
CA ILE A 12 -19.52 -8.78 24.38
C ILE A 12 -18.95 -9.14 25.74
N SER A 13 -18.00 -10.07 25.74
CA SER A 13 -17.37 -10.57 26.97
C SER A 13 -16.16 -9.75 27.39
N GLN A 14 -15.46 -9.10 26.43
CA GLN A 14 -14.25 -8.36 26.72
C GLN A 14 -13.90 -7.38 25.58
N LEU A 15 -13.34 -6.22 25.97
CA LEU A 15 -12.73 -5.23 25.11
C LEU A 15 -11.27 -5.06 25.56
N LYS A 16 -10.31 -5.26 24.67
CA LYS A 16 -8.87 -5.14 24.99
C LYS A 16 -8.14 -4.32 23.95
N SER A 17 -7.21 -3.49 24.39
CA SER A 17 -6.24 -2.87 23.49
C SER A 17 -5.41 -3.95 22.78
N GLY A 18 -5.05 -3.70 21.52
CA GLY A 18 -4.22 -4.61 20.73
C GLY A 18 -2.79 -4.69 21.26
N VAL A 19 -2.22 -5.88 21.37
CA VAL A 19 -0.83 -6.06 21.85
C VAL A 19 0.19 -5.50 20.85
N LYS A 20 -0.06 -5.70 19.55
CA LYS A 20 0.85 -5.21 18.47
C LYS A 20 0.58 -3.76 18.07
N ASP A 21 -0.63 -3.31 18.25
CA ASP A 21 -1.09 -1.98 17.92
C ASP A 21 -2.04 -1.49 19.03
N PRO A 22 -1.54 -0.68 19.98
CA PRO A 22 -2.35 -0.15 21.08
C PRO A 22 -3.52 0.72 20.65
N ASN A 23 -3.46 1.30 19.43
CA ASN A 23 -4.52 2.14 18.88
C ASN A 23 -5.72 1.33 18.35
N ARG A 24 -5.69 0.02 18.49
CA ARG A 24 -6.80 -0.86 18.10
C ARG A 24 -7.42 -1.54 19.30
N ILE A 25 -8.75 -1.65 19.27
CA ILE A 25 -9.53 -2.36 20.30
C ILE A 25 -9.98 -3.71 19.73
N ASN A 26 -9.59 -4.77 20.42
CA ASN A 26 -10.01 -6.13 20.15
C ASN A 26 -11.34 -6.40 20.85
N ILE A 27 -12.34 -6.85 20.10
CA ILE A 27 -13.68 -7.17 20.58
C ILE A 27 -13.82 -8.68 20.69
N PHE A 28 -14.22 -9.15 21.88
CA PHE A 28 -14.47 -10.57 22.16
C PHE A 28 -15.95 -10.77 22.46
N VAL A 29 -16.56 -11.76 21.81
CA VAL A 29 -17.93 -12.18 22.01
C VAL A 29 -17.91 -13.61 22.53
N ASN A 30 -18.62 -13.88 23.65
CA ASN A 30 -18.63 -15.19 24.32
C ASN A 30 -17.20 -15.76 24.49
N HIS A 31 -16.25 -14.91 24.94
CA HIS A 31 -14.83 -15.24 25.14
C HIS A 31 -14.04 -15.61 23.87
N LYS A 32 -14.64 -15.46 22.68
CA LYS A 32 -13.96 -15.67 21.40
C LYS A 32 -13.68 -14.33 20.73
N PHE A 33 -12.48 -14.21 20.13
CA PHE A 33 -12.14 -13.02 19.34
C PHE A 33 -13.09 -12.88 18.15
N LEU A 34 -13.76 -11.73 18.05
CA LEU A 34 -14.64 -11.40 16.94
C LEU A 34 -13.88 -10.57 15.89
N CYS A 35 -13.48 -9.37 16.26
CA CYS A 35 -12.86 -8.43 15.35
C CYS A 35 -12.02 -7.38 16.10
N SER A 36 -11.36 -6.49 15.35
CA SER A 36 -10.55 -5.42 15.92
C SER A 36 -10.82 -4.14 15.15
N LEU A 37 -11.12 -3.05 15.84
CA LEU A 37 -11.38 -1.72 15.29
C LEU A 37 -10.29 -0.74 15.74
N SER A 38 -9.98 0.26 14.92
CA SER A 38 -9.21 1.41 15.37
C SER A 38 -9.97 2.18 16.45
N PHE A 39 -9.26 2.85 17.34
CA PHE A 39 -9.89 3.58 18.45
C PHE A 39 -10.95 4.59 17.96
N LYS A 40 -10.66 5.31 16.86
CA LYS A 40 -11.60 6.24 16.23
C LYS A 40 -12.90 5.55 15.84
N VAL A 41 -12.83 4.47 15.07
CA VAL A 41 -14.00 3.72 14.60
C VAL A 41 -14.73 3.05 15.77
N PHE A 42 -13.99 2.52 16.74
CA PHE A 42 -14.57 1.89 17.93
C PHE A 42 -15.40 2.90 18.74
N SER A 43 -14.90 4.12 18.97
CA SER A 43 -15.62 5.14 19.74
C SER A 43 -16.95 5.56 19.12
N GLU A 44 -17.04 5.51 17.78
CA GLU A 44 -18.28 5.80 17.04
C GLU A 44 -19.33 4.67 17.20
N GLN A 45 -18.94 3.46 17.62
CA GLN A 45 -19.85 2.31 17.73
C GLN A 45 -20.57 2.20 19.07
N ASN A 46 -20.15 2.98 20.08
CA ASN A 46 -20.72 3.01 21.44
C ASN A 46 -20.85 1.61 22.11
N LEU A 47 -19.90 0.69 21.82
CA LEU A 47 -19.91 -0.69 22.34
C LEU A 47 -19.39 -0.75 23.78
N LYS A 48 -20.07 -1.55 24.62
CA LYS A 48 -19.69 -1.80 26.02
C LYS A 48 -19.60 -3.30 26.32
N VAL A 49 -18.78 -3.64 27.29
CA VAL A 49 -18.77 -5.02 27.85
C VAL A 49 -20.15 -5.30 28.43
N GLY A 50 -20.71 -6.42 28.03
CA GLY A 50 -22.05 -6.84 28.46
C GLY A 50 -23.13 -6.65 27.40
N ASP A 51 -22.88 -5.84 26.34
CA ASP A 51 -23.86 -5.66 25.27
C ASP A 51 -24.18 -6.98 24.56
N VAL A 52 -25.46 -7.17 24.27
CA VAL A 52 -25.97 -8.30 23.50
C VAL A 52 -26.02 -7.90 22.04
N LEU A 53 -25.38 -8.66 21.17
CA LEU A 53 -25.32 -8.40 19.75
C LEU A 53 -26.21 -9.38 18.98
N THR A 54 -26.94 -8.88 17.99
CA THR A 54 -27.63 -9.70 16.99
C THR A 54 -26.62 -10.24 15.97
N GLU A 55 -26.99 -11.26 15.22
CA GLU A 55 -26.14 -11.81 14.15
C GLU A 55 -25.83 -10.77 13.07
N GLU A 56 -26.80 -9.92 12.73
CA GLU A 56 -26.64 -8.83 11.77
C GLU A 56 -25.60 -7.83 12.29
N ARG A 57 -25.68 -7.45 13.58
CA ARG A 57 -24.71 -6.53 14.19
C ARG A 57 -23.31 -7.10 14.23
N ILE A 58 -23.17 -8.39 14.46
CA ILE A 58 -21.89 -9.10 14.39
C ILE A 58 -21.32 -9.06 12.96
N ALA A 59 -22.16 -9.33 11.95
CA ALA A 59 -21.75 -9.28 10.55
C ALA A 59 -21.31 -7.86 10.15
N GLU A 60 -22.06 -6.83 10.56
CA GLU A 60 -21.69 -5.42 10.35
C GLU A 60 -20.33 -5.08 10.97
N LEU A 61 -20.09 -5.47 12.22
CA LEU A 61 -18.82 -5.22 12.91
C LEU A 61 -17.63 -5.91 12.22
N VAL A 62 -17.82 -7.10 11.70
CA VAL A 62 -16.79 -7.84 10.94
C VAL A 62 -16.49 -7.10 9.62
N VAL A 63 -17.51 -6.65 8.89
CA VAL A 63 -17.33 -5.87 7.66
C VAL A 63 -16.64 -4.54 7.96
N LEU A 64 -17.10 -3.82 8.98
CA LEU A 64 -16.51 -2.56 9.43
C LEU A 64 -15.03 -2.74 9.82
N SER A 65 -14.70 -3.80 10.55
CA SER A 65 -13.31 -4.14 10.90
C SER A 65 -12.44 -4.40 9.66
N SER A 66 -12.99 -5.05 8.65
CA SER A 66 -12.28 -5.30 7.40
C SER A 66 -11.99 -4.00 6.65
N LEU A 67 -12.99 -3.11 6.58
CA LEU A 67 -12.89 -1.80 5.94
C LEU A 67 -11.91 -0.89 6.70
N ASP A 68 -12.00 -0.84 8.02
CA ASP A 68 -11.09 -0.06 8.87
C ASP A 68 -9.63 -0.51 8.70
N LYS A 69 -9.36 -1.81 8.69
CA LYS A 69 -8.00 -2.34 8.42
C LYS A 69 -7.50 -1.97 7.02
N LEU A 70 -8.39 -2.02 6.04
CA LEU A 70 -8.05 -1.63 4.67
C LEU A 70 -7.71 -0.15 4.61
N TYR A 71 -8.53 0.70 5.23
CA TYR A 71 -8.32 2.14 5.31
C TYR A 71 -6.97 2.46 6.00
N GLN A 72 -6.71 1.93 7.21
CA GLN A 72 -5.48 2.21 7.97
C GLN A 72 -4.23 1.85 7.15
N SER A 73 -4.21 0.67 6.55
CA SER A 73 -3.06 0.24 5.74
C SER A 73 -2.89 1.04 4.44
N THR A 74 -3.95 1.69 3.95
CA THR A 74 -3.89 2.57 2.79
C THR A 74 -3.46 3.97 3.21
N LEU A 75 -3.91 4.43 4.37
CA LEU A 75 -3.46 5.69 4.97
C LEU A 75 -1.95 5.68 5.23
N GLU A 76 -1.41 4.61 5.82
CA GLU A 76 0.04 4.44 6.00
C GLU A 76 0.79 4.56 4.66
N TYR A 77 0.23 3.99 3.59
CA TYR A 77 0.82 4.12 2.25
C TYR A 77 0.75 5.56 1.74
N CYS A 78 -0.39 6.27 1.94
CA CYS A 78 -0.53 7.68 1.57
C CYS A 78 0.45 8.59 2.30
N LEU A 79 0.75 8.30 3.58
CA LEU A 79 1.64 9.11 4.41
C LEU A 79 3.12 8.99 4.01
N SER A 80 3.51 7.99 3.23
CA SER A 80 4.90 7.81 2.78
C SER A 80 5.36 8.91 1.80
N ARG A 81 4.48 9.37 0.94
CA ARG A 81 4.59 10.52 0.01
C ARG A 81 3.23 10.86 -0.57
N PRO A 82 3.06 12.00 -1.22
CA PRO A 82 1.86 12.25 -2.04
C PRO A 82 1.69 11.18 -3.13
N HIS A 83 0.45 10.74 -3.34
CA HIS A 83 0.06 9.75 -4.35
C HIS A 83 -1.11 10.28 -5.17
N SER A 84 -1.21 9.84 -6.45
CA SER A 84 -2.41 10.07 -7.23
C SER A 84 -3.54 9.11 -6.84
N GLU A 85 -4.78 9.49 -7.14
CA GLU A 85 -5.93 8.59 -6.94
C GLU A 85 -5.71 7.26 -7.67
N LYS A 86 -5.20 7.29 -8.89
CA LYS A 86 -4.88 6.08 -9.65
C LYS A 86 -3.85 5.22 -8.93
N GLU A 87 -2.76 5.77 -8.38
CA GLU A 87 -1.77 5.00 -7.64
C GLU A 87 -2.37 4.30 -6.41
N ILE A 88 -3.29 4.98 -5.70
CA ILE A 88 -4.01 4.39 -4.55
C ILE A 88 -4.94 3.27 -5.00
N ARG A 89 -5.71 3.46 -6.07
CA ARG A 89 -6.56 2.42 -6.64
C ARG A 89 -5.75 1.20 -7.09
N ASP A 90 -4.65 1.42 -7.79
CA ASP A 90 -3.72 0.36 -8.22
C ASP A 90 -3.13 -0.40 -7.01
N TYR A 91 -2.81 0.30 -5.91
CA TYR A 91 -2.37 -0.32 -4.67
C TYR A 91 -3.46 -1.21 -4.05
N LEU A 92 -4.71 -0.74 -3.99
CA LEU A 92 -5.85 -1.47 -3.45
C LEU A 92 -6.20 -2.69 -4.31
N HIS A 93 -6.18 -2.56 -5.65
CA HIS A 93 -6.38 -3.69 -6.58
C HIS A 93 -5.28 -4.75 -6.44
N ARG A 94 -4.02 -4.35 -6.27
CA ARG A 94 -2.93 -5.31 -5.97
C ARG A 94 -3.17 -6.05 -4.64
N LYS A 95 -3.69 -5.37 -3.62
CA LYS A 95 -4.09 -6.04 -2.35
C LYS A 95 -5.25 -7.01 -2.56
N GLN A 96 -6.26 -6.63 -3.32
CA GLN A 96 -7.39 -7.49 -3.68
C GLN A 96 -6.90 -8.75 -4.39
N LEU A 97 -6.06 -8.60 -5.40
CA LEU A 97 -5.51 -9.73 -6.15
C LEU A 97 -4.68 -10.67 -5.26
N ARG A 98 -3.84 -10.13 -4.39
CA ARG A 98 -3.07 -10.93 -3.43
C ARG A 98 -3.97 -11.72 -2.48
N ARG A 99 -5.09 -11.13 -2.01
CA ARG A 99 -6.06 -11.84 -1.16
C ARG A 99 -6.73 -12.99 -1.91
N ARG A 100 -7.17 -12.78 -3.16
CA ARG A 100 -7.72 -13.84 -4.01
C ARG A 100 -6.74 -14.98 -4.21
N GLN A 101 -5.49 -14.66 -4.54
CA GLN A 101 -4.43 -15.67 -4.69
C GLN A 101 -4.17 -16.45 -3.38
N SER A 102 -4.19 -15.75 -2.24
CA SER A 102 -4.03 -16.39 -0.93
C SER A 102 -5.22 -17.29 -0.59
N GLN A 103 -6.44 -16.91 -0.98
CA GLN A 103 -7.62 -17.75 -0.80
C GLN A 103 -7.52 -19.05 -1.60
N ILE A 104 -7.15 -18.95 -2.87
CA ILE A 104 -6.95 -20.13 -3.74
C ILE A 104 -5.88 -21.07 -3.15
N LYS A 105 -4.77 -20.51 -2.68
CA LYS A 105 -3.70 -21.31 -2.04
C LYS A 105 -4.20 -22.00 -0.77
N TYR A 106 -4.99 -21.30 0.04
CA TYR A 106 -5.56 -21.83 1.26
C TYR A 106 -6.58 -22.96 0.99
N ASP A 107 -7.43 -22.78 -0.01
CA ASP A 107 -8.44 -23.76 -0.40
C ASP A 107 -7.80 -25.03 -0.96
N ASN A 108 -6.79 -24.88 -1.84
CA ASN A 108 -6.00 -26.01 -2.34
C ASN A 108 -5.28 -26.75 -1.20
N PHE A 109 -4.71 -26.01 -0.25
CA PHE A 109 -4.09 -26.60 0.93
C PHE A 109 -5.11 -27.38 1.80
N LYS A 110 -6.31 -26.79 2.04
CA LYS A 110 -7.40 -27.47 2.76
C LYS A 110 -7.84 -28.74 2.06
N LYS A 111 -8.04 -28.67 0.73
CA LYS A 111 -8.43 -29.81 -0.09
C LYS A 111 -7.39 -30.92 0.02
N ARG A 112 -6.12 -30.62 -0.14
CA ARG A 112 -5.05 -31.60 0.00
C ARG A 112 -4.98 -32.23 1.39
N LEU A 113 -5.17 -31.42 2.46
CA LEU A 113 -5.26 -31.96 3.83
C LEU A 113 -6.45 -32.90 4.05
N ALA A 114 -7.54 -32.72 3.31
CA ALA A 114 -8.72 -33.57 3.39
C ALA A 114 -8.53 -34.91 2.64
N GLU A 115 -7.92 -34.86 1.46
CA GLU A 115 -7.84 -35.97 0.51
C GLU A 115 -6.58 -36.85 0.72
N ASP A 116 -5.47 -36.27 1.18
CA ASP A 116 -4.17 -36.92 1.32
C ASP A 116 -3.83 -37.16 2.81
N GLY A 117 -4.01 -38.41 3.25
CA GLY A 117 -3.76 -38.82 4.63
C GLY A 117 -2.28 -38.75 5.03
N GLU A 118 -1.38 -39.09 4.10
CA GLU A 118 0.07 -39.03 4.34
C GLU A 118 0.52 -37.58 4.51
N TYR A 119 0.07 -36.70 3.62
CA TYR A 119 0.33 -35.27 3.71
C TYR A 119 -0.20 -34.68 5.03
N ARG A 120 -1.40 -35.08 5.47
CA ARG A 120 -1.98 -34.65 6.75
C ARG A 120 -1.08 -35.05 7.93
N THR A 121 -0.62 -36.28 7.96
CA THR A 121 0.27 -36.80 9.02
C THR A 121 1.58 -36.01 9.05
N LYS A 122 2.19 -35.80 7.89
CA LYS A 122 3.41 -34.99 7.75
C LYS A 122 3.26 -33.57 8.28
N ILE A 123 2.15 -32.91 7.96
CA ILE A 123 1.88 -31.55 8.46
C ILE A 123 1.66 -31.55 9.98
N GLN A 124 1.01 -32.59 10.54
CA GLN A 124 0.82 -32.72 11.99
C GLN A 124 2.16 -32.90 12.72
N GLU A 125 3.05 -33.74 12.19
CA GLU A 125 4.41 -33.93 12.72
C GLU A 125 5.23 -32.65 12.69
N MET A 126 5.21 -31.94 11.56
CA MET A 126 5.89 -30.64 11.43
C MET A 126 5.36 -29.63 12.48
N ARG A 127 4.05 -29.59 12.71
CA ARG A 127 3.45 -28.71 13.73
C ARG A 127 3.88 -29.09 15.15
N LYS A 128 3.95 -30.39 15.46
CA LYS A 128 4.45 -30.89 16.76
C LYS A 128 5.90 -30.48 16.97
N ASN A 129 6.76 -30.69 15.96
CA ASN A 129 8.16 -30.33 16.04
C ASN A 129 8.41 -28.81 16.25
N VAL A 130 7.68 -27.97 15.53
CA VAL A 130 7.75 -26.52 15.71
C VAL A 130 7.26 -26.08 17.07
N ARG A 131 6.18 -26.72 17.62
CA ARG A 131 5.71 -26.43 18.98
C ARG A 131 6.77 -26.80 20.01
N ALA A 132 7.32 -28.01 19.95
CA ALA A 132 8.37 -28.46 20.87
C ALA A 132 9.61 -27.55 20.83
N GLN A 133 10.02 -27.11 19.63
CA GLN A 133 11.14 -26.16 19.50
C GLN A 133 10.82 -24.79 20.13
N ASN A 134 9.59 -24.27 19.94
CA ASN A 134 9.18 -22.99 20.53
C ASN A 134 8.99 -23.07 22.05
N GLU A 135 8.61 -24.24 22.59
CA GLU A 135 8.56 -24.48 24.05
C GLU A 135 9.96 -24.47 24.66
N LYS A 136 10.92 -25.16 24.05
CA LYS A 136 12.35 -25.10 24.47
C LYS A 136 12.91 -23.67 24.46
N ILE A 137 12.57 -22.88 23.43
CA ILE A 137 12.96 -21.46 23.35
C ILE A 137 12.36 -20.67 24.52
N ARG A 138 11.12 -20.93 24.91
CA ARG A 138 10.47 -20.27 26.06
C ARG A 138 11.12 -20.65 27.39
N GLU A 139 11.53 -21.90 27.56
CA GLU A 139 12.21 -22.36 28.78
C GLU A 139 13.60 -21.72 28.95
N ILE A 140 14.32 -21.51 27.85
CA ILE A 140 15.62 -20.82 27.82
C ILE A 140 15.46 -19.33 28.16
N ASP A 141 14.46 -18.66 27.58
CA ASP A 141 14.16 -17.23 27.84
C ASP A 141 13.80 -16.98 29.33
N PHE A 142 13.33 -17.99 30.06
CA PHE A 142 12.94 -17.84 31.45
C PHE A 142 14.11 -18.04 32.44
N THR A 143 15.20 -18.67 32.01
CA THR A 143 16.33 -19.06 32.88
C THR A 143 17.56 -18.16 32.77
N GLU A 144 17.71 -17.38 31.74
CA GLU A 144 18.86 -16.48 31.53
C GLU A 144 18.44 -15.04 31.23
N ASN A 145 18.58 -14.20 32.27
CA ASN A 145 18.69 -12.75 32.19
C ASN A 145 17.66 -11.94 31.38
N ASN A 146 17.00 -11.11 32.08
CA ASN A 146 16.33 -9.80 31.88
C ASN A 146 16.70 -8.93 30.66
N THR A 147 17.23 -9.46 29.59
CA THR A 147 17.43 -8.80 28.30
C THR A 147 16.55 -9.46 27.26
N TYR A 148 15.55 -8.74 26.76
CA TYR A 148 14.67 -9.15 25.67
C TYR A 148 15.45 -9.28 24.36
N GLU A 149 16.23 -10.34 24.19
CA GLU A 149 16.61 -10.78 22.85
C GLU A 149 15.43 -11.54 22.25
N TYR A 150 14.88 -10.99 21.18
CA TYR A 150 13.81 -11.60 20.40
C TYR A 150 14.36 -12.83 19.67
N THR A 151 14.43 -13.95 20.37
CA THR A 151 14.77 -15.24 19.76
C THR A 151 13.60 -15.61 18.84
N GLY A 152 13.85 -15.54 17.53
CA GLY A 152 12.84 -15.71 16.50
C GLY A 152 12.08 -17.02 16.60
N ARG A 153 10.83 -16.99 17.05
CA ARG A 153 9.95 -18.17 17.07
C ARG A 153 9.87 -18.77 15.68
N LYS A 154 10.15 -20.06 15.58
CA LYS A 154 9.98 -20.78 14.33
C LYS A 154 8.50 -20.87 13.98
N SER A 155 8.14 -20.53 12.75
CA SER A 155 6.80 -20.70 12.21
C SER A 155 6.83 -21.57 10.97
N LEU A 156 5.83 -22.43 10.81
CA LEU A 156 5.62 -23.13 9.55
C LEU A 156 5.04 -22.15 8.52
N ASN A 157 5.68 -22.07 7.37
CA ASN A 157 5.19 -21.24 6.25
C ASN A 157 4.03 -21.96 5.52
N LEU A 158 2.97 -22.25 6.26
CA LEU A 158 1.76 -22.88 5.74
C LEU A 158 0.75 -21.81 5.30
N PRO A 159 -0.07 -22.09 4.27
CA PRO A 159 -1.16 -21.22 3.90
C PRO A 159 -2.10 -20.97 5.09
N THR A 160 -2.33 -19.71 5.43
CA THR A 160 -3.28 -19.29 6.46
C THR A 160 -4.55 -18.79 5.80
N LYS A 161 -5.69 -18.90 6.52
CA LYS A 161 -6.96 -18.34 6.05
C LYS A 161 -6.78 -16.84 5.82
N PRO A 162 -6.96 -16.34 4.60
CA PRO A 162 -6.87 -14.92 4.33
C PRO A 162 -8.04 -14.16 4.98
N GLY A 163 -7.90 -12.85 5.10
CA GLY A 163 -9.03 -11.99 5.48
C GLY A 163 -10.12 -11.98 4.39
N ALA A 164 -11.27 -11.40 4.72
CA ALA A 164 -12.38 -11.24 3.78
C ALA A 164 -11.94 -10.63 2.44
N GLU A 165 -12.61 -11.01 1.36
CA GLU A 165 -12.35 -10.44 0.03
C GLU A 165 -12.52 -8.92 0.06
N ILE A 166 -11.66 -8.22 -0.68
CA ILE A 166 -11.80 -6.77 -0.87
C ILE A 166 -12.71 -6.56 -2.06
N THR A 167 -13.83 -5.87 -1.85
CA THR A 167 -14.79 -5.54 -2.90
C THR A 167 -14.46 -4.18 -3.53
N GLU A 168 -14.97 -3.94 -4.75
CA GLU A 168 -14.86 -2.64 -5.42
C GLU A 168 -15.55 -1.52 -4.62
N THR A 169 -16.67 -1.81 -3.98
CA THR A 169 -17.35 -0.89 -3.07
C THR A 169 -16.44 -0.45 -1.92
N GLN A 170 -15.71 -1.38 -1.31
CA GLN A 170 -14.76 -1.06 -0.24
C GLN A 170 -13.59 -0.21 -0.74
N ILE A 171 -13.09 -0.48 -1.96
CA ILE A 171 -12.07 0.35 -2.60
C ILE A 171 -12.56 1.79 -2.75
N ASN A 172 -13.76 1.97 -3.29
CA ASN A 172 -14.36 3.29 -3.47
C ASN A 172 -14.56 4.02 -2.14
N LEU A 173 -15.10 3.35 -1.13
CA LEU A 173 -15.28 3.93 0.21
C LEU A 173 -13.95 4.40 0.83
N VAL A 174 -12.89 3.60 0.69
CA VAL A 174 -11.57 3.98 1.21
C VAL A 174 -11.00 5.19 0.46
N VAL A 175 -11.11 5.21 -0.87
CA VAL A 175 -10.61 6.34 -1.69
C VAL A 175 -11.35 7.62 -1.36
N GLU A 176 -12.70 7.58 -1.30
CA GLU A 176 -13.51 8.77 -0.97
C GLU A 176 -13.22 9.29 0.44
N ARG A 177 -13.06 8.41 1.42
CA ARG A 177 -12.69 8.80 2.77
C ARG A 177 -11.33 9.49 2.83
N LEU A 178 -10.32 8.96 2.11
CA LEU A 178 -8.99 9.57 2.04
C LEU A 178 -9.03 10.97 1.39
N LYS A 179 -9.90 11.19 0.40
CA LYS A 179 -10.14 12.51 -0.20
C LYS A 179 -10.80 13.47 0.79
N GLN A 180 -11.89 13.04 1.45
CA GLN A 180 -12.62 13.83 2.44
C GLN A 180 -11.71 14.27 3.61
N GLU A 181 -10.85 13.36 4.08
CA GLU A 181 -9.88 13.63 5.14
C GLU A 181 -8.60 14.33 4.62
N LYS A 182 -8.55 14.71 3.33
CA LYS A 182 -7.46 15.45 2.65
C LYS A 182 -6.10 14.73 2.62
N PHE A 183 -6.08 13.42 2.82
CA PHE A 183 -4.87 12.59 2.65
C PHE A 183 -4.60 12.23 1.19
N LEU A 184 -5.59 12.37 0.31
CA LEU A 184 -5.48 12.08 -1.10
C LEU A 184 -5.92 13.31 -1.92
N SER A 185 -4.99 13.83 -2.74
CA SER A 185 -5.23 14.98 -3.61
C SER A 185 -4.35 14.88 -4.85
N ASP A 186 -4.97 14.77 -6.01
CA ASP A 186 -4.27 14.76 -7.30
C ASP A 186 -3.57 16.10 -7.56
N TYR A 187 -4.09 17.22 -7.03
CA TYR A 187 -3.44 18.51 -7.09
C TYR A 187 -2.10 18.50 -6.33
N ASN A 188 -2.11 18.09 -5.06
CA ASN A 188 -0.89 18.01 -4.25
C ASN A 188 0.11 16.99 -4.81
N PHE A 189 -0.39 15.87 -5.35
CA PHE A 189 0.45 14.89 -6.03
C PHE A 189 1.12 15.50 -7.28
N THR A 190 0.36 16.22 -8.10
CA THR A 190 0.88 16.83 -9.33
C THR A 190 2.00 17.83 -9.02
N ARG A 191 1.78 18.72 -8.04
CA ARG A 191 2.82 19.65 -7.56
C ARG A 191 4.06 18.89 -7.09
N PHE A 192 3.89 17.94 -6.16
CA PHE A 192 4.98 17.12 -5.65
C PHE A 192 5.74 16.40 -6.78
N TYR A 193 5.02 15.85 -7.76
CA TYR A 193 5.63 15.11 -8.86
C TYR A 193 6.46 16.03 -9.75
N ILE A 194 5.95 17.20 -10.11
CA ILE A 194 6.66 18.19 -10.92
C ILE A 194 7.91 18.67 -10.18
N ASP A 195 7.80 19.00 -8.89
CA ASP A 195 8.94 19.49 -8.09
C ASP A 195 10.07 18.46 -7.98
N ASN A 196 9.71 17.20 -7.74
CA ASN A 196 10.70 16.19 -7.39
C ASN A 196 11.19 15.36 -8.57
N ARG A 197 10.49 15.40 -9.71
CA ARG A 197 10.82 14.54 -10.85
C ARG A 197 12.07 15.02 -11.60
N ASN A 198 13.13 14.22 -11.53
CA ASN A 198 14.36 14.44 -12.27
C ASN A 198 14.99 15.85 -12.15
N GLN A 199 14.87 16.53 -11.01
CA GLN A 199 15.41 17.88 -10.79
C GLN A 199 16.86 18.02 -11.23
N SER A 200 17.71 17.06 -10.88
CA SER A 200 19.15 17.06 -11.20
C SER A 200 19.49 16.44 -12.56
N LYS A 201 18.53 15.79 -13.22
CA LYS A 201 18.79 15.03 -14.46
C LYS A 201 18.14 15.65 -15.68
N GLY A 202 17.27 16.61 -15.49
CA GLY A 202 16.42 17.19 -16.50
C GLY A 202 15.29 16.26 -16.96
N ILE A 203 14.20 16.86 -17.44
CA ILE A 203 13.06 16.18 -18.06
C ILE A 203 12.33 17.16 -18.97
N SER A 204 11.99 16.80 -20.21
CA SER A 204 11.19 17.66 -21.06
C SER A 204 9.76 17.81 -20.53
N ARG A 205 9.16 18.97 -20.74
CA ARG A 205 7.75 19.24 -20.38
C ARG A 205 6.80 18.22 -21.02
N LYS A 206 7.03 17.86 -22.27
CA LYS A 206 6.24 16.82 -22.98
C LYS A 206 6.29 15.48 -22.26
N LYS A 207 7.45 15.04 -21.83
CA LYS A 207 7.63 13.78 -21.10
C LYS A 207 7.01 13.85 -19.71
N LEU A 208 7.15 14.97 -19.00
CA LEU A 208 6.56 15.18 -17.70
C LEU A 208 5.02 15.09 -17.75
N LEU A 209 4.40 15.75 -18.74
CA LEU A 209 2.96 15.68 -18.99
C LEU A 209 2.51 14.24 -19.30
N TYR A 210 3.27 13.54 -20.13
CA TYR A 210 2.98 12.12 -20.44
C TYR A 210 3.03 11.25 -19.20
N GLU A 211 4.05 11.41 -18.35
CA GLU A 211 4.17 10.67 -17.09
C GLU A 211 3.01 10.99 -16.13
N LEU A 212 2.61 12.26 -15.98
CA LEU A 212 1.44 12.65 -15.17
C LEU A 212 0.14 12.06 -15.71
N LYS A 213 -0.06 12.07 -17.03
CA LYS A 213 -1.22 11.42 -17.67
C LYS A 213 -1.25 9.92 -17.41
N SER A 214 -0.10 9.25 -17.42
CA SER A 214 0.01 7.83 -17.07
C SER A 214 -0.35 7.54 -15.61
N LYS A 215 -0.18 8.54 -14.74
CA LYS A 215 -0.57 8.52 -13.31
C LYS A 215 -2.04 8.88 -13.06
N GLY A 216 -2.81 9.09 -14.13
CA GLY A 216 -4.24 9.37 -14.04
C GLY A 216 -4.59 10.84 -13.84
N ILE A 217 -3.64 11.75 -13.97
CA ILE A 217 -3.90 13.18 -13.81
C ILE A 217 -4.55 13.71 -15.08
N SER A 218 -5.64 14.47 -14.91
CA SER A 218 -6.38 15.08 -16.02
C SER A 218 -5.61 16.25 -16.64
N GLU A 219 -5.84 16.49 -17.93
CA GLU A 219 -5.19 17.61 -18.64
C GLU A 219 -5.60 18.98 -18.06
N SER A 220 -6.85 19.10 -17.60
CA SER A 220 -7.34 20.32 -16.93
C SER A 220 -6.56 20.61 -15.64
N LEU A 221 -6.38 19.59 -14.80
CA LEU A 221 -5.64 19.71 -13.55
C LEU A 221 -4.15 20.01 -13.80
N MET A 222 -3.54 19.35 -14.80
CA MET A 222 -2.16 19.64 -15.17
C MET A 222 -2.01 21.12 -15.59
N ARG A 223 -2.93 21.63 -16.43
CA ARG A 223 -2.93 23.03 -16.85
C ARG A 223 -3.08 23.97 -15.65
N GLU A 224 -4.07 23.74 -14.80
CA GLU A 224 -4.29 24.51 -13.57
C GLU A 224 -3.02 24.61 -12.72
N VAL A 225 -2.36 23.48 -12.47
CA VAL A 225 -1.12 23.45 -11.66
C VAL A 225 0.02 24.19 -12.36
N PHE A 226 0.18 24.04 -13.68
CA PHE A 226 1.24 24.74 -14.42
C PHE A 226 1.01 26.25 -14.53
N GLU A 227 -0.25 26.71 -14.50
CA GLU A 227 -0.59 28.15 -14.58
C GLU A 227 -0.58 28.82 -13.19
N SER A 228 -0.86 28.07 -12.11
CA SER A 228 -1.02 28.64 -10.77
C SER A 228 0.26 28.76 -9.97
N ASP A 229 1.37 28.15 -10.40
CA ASP A 229 2.59 28.07 -9.60
C ASP A 229 3.81 28.62 -10.34
N GLU A 230 4.37 29.75 -9.84
CA GLU A 230 5.56 30.38 -10.39
C GLU A 230 6.79 29.46 -10.42
N LEU A 231 6.85 28.46 -9.52
CA LEU A 231 7.92 27.45 -9.51
C LEU A 231 7.94 26.60 -10.78
N PHE A 232 6.78 26.43 -11.43
CA PHE A 232 6.71 25.61 -12.65
C PHE A 232 7.06 26.37 -13.94
N SER A 233 6.99 27.69 -13.92
CA SER A 233 7.53 28.54 -15.00
C SER A 233 9.05 28.40 -15.09
N GLN A 234 9.72 28.01 -14.00
CA GLN A 234 11.17 27.80 -13.95
C GLN A 234 11.63 26.45 -14.56
N ARG A 235 10.71 25.51 -14.80
CA ARG A 235 11.01 24.22 -15.46
C ARG A 235 10.77 24.28 -16.96
N GLU A 236 11.38 25.25 -17.60
CA GLU A 236 11.34 25.39 -19.05
C GLU A 236 12.24 24.36 -19.74
N ASP A 237 11.82 23.90 -20.91
CA ASP A 237 12.59 22.93 -21.69
C ASP A 237 14.01 23.43 -21.97
N ASP A 238 14.21 24.77 -22.03
CA ASP A 238 15.51 25.42 -22.25
C ASP A 238 16.52 25.10 -21.11
N THR A 239 16.10 25.18 -19.87
CA THR A 239 16.94 24.88 -18.71
C THR A 239 17.05 23.35 -18.43
N GLU A 240 16.00 22.61 -18.70
CA GLU A 240 15.96 21.16 -18.47
C GLU A 240 16.84 20.40 -19.50
N ILE A 241 16.92 20.89 -20.75
CA ILE A 241 17.78 20.27 -21.76
C ILE A 241 19.25 20.44 -21.41
N ASP A 242 19.67 21.60 -20.85
CA ASP A 242 21.06 21.84 -20.44
C ASP A 242 21.54 20.84 -19.39
N LYS A 243 20.71 20.53 -18.39
CA LYS A 243 20.99 19.49 -17.39
C LYS A 243 21.21 18.10 -18.02
N MET A 244 20.44 17.78 -19.07
CA MET A 244 20.59 16.52 -19.78
C MET A 244 21.85 16.47 -20.64
N ILE A 245 22.16 17.55 -21.33
CA ILE A 245 23.37 17.69 -22.13
C ILE A 245 24.60 17.56 -21.25
N GLU A 246 24.71 18.34 -20.18
CA GLU A 246 25.82 18.30 -19.25
C GLU A 246 26.08 16.88 -18.74
N LYS A 247 25.00 16.18 -18.34
CA LYS A 247 25.12 14.80 -17.86
C LYS A 247 25.61 13.84 -18.96
N LYS A 248 25.23 14.04 -20.21
CA LYS A 248 25.61 13.16 -21.33
C LYS A 248 27.05 13.40 -21.79
N LEU A 249 27.50 14.65 -21.73
CA LEU A 249 28.87 15.04 -22.06
C LEU A 249 29.92 14.51 -21.06
N ARG A 250 29.50 13.99 -19.91
CA ARG A 250 30.42 13.29 -18.97
C ARG A 250 31.02 12.00 -19.58
N ARG A 251 30.50 11.53 -20.70
CA ARG A 251 31.00 10.37 -21.47
C ARG A 251 31.08 10.75 -22.93
N PRO A 252 32.08 10.23 -23.67
CA PRO A 252 32.19 10.46 -25.10
C PRO A 252 30.88 10.11 -25.82
N ILE A 253 30.34 11.01 -26.60
CA ILE A 253 29.12 10.86 -27.39
C ILE A 253 29.19 11.65 -28.66
N THR A 254 28.72 11.11 -29.80
CA THR A 254 28.65 11.85 -31.06
C THR A 254 27.45 12.80 -31.06
N ARG A 255 27.51 13.86 -31.83
CA ARG A 255 26.47 14.87 -31.97
C ARG A 255 25.13 14.28 -32.40
N GLU A 256 25.14 13.34 -33.37
CA GLU A 256 23.95 12.71 -33.90
C GLU A 256 23.28 11.84 -32.81
N LYS A 257 24.08 11.07 -32.04
CA LYS A 257 23.57 10.25 -30.94
C LYS A 257 22.96 11.10 -29.83
N LEU A 258 23.60 12.25 -29.51
CA LEU A 258 23.08 13.15 -28.48
C LEU A 258 21.79 13.83 -28.98
N MET A 259 21.74 14.30 -30.25
CA MET A 259 20.53 14.83 -30.86
C MET A 259 19.38 13.84 -30.83
N ALA A 260 19.59 12.63 -31.33
CA ALA A 260 18.58 11.58 -31.35
C ALA A 260 18.10 11.23 -29.94
N TYR A 261 19.00 11.26 -28.95
CA TYR A 261 18.64 11.01 -27.56
C TYR A 261 17.72 12.12 -27.01
N LEU A 262 18.06 13.40 -27.19
CA LEU A 262 17.30 14.53 -26.67
C LEU A 262 15.89 14.61 -27.30
N VAL A 263 15.79 14.40 -28.63
CA VAL A 263 14.49 14.33 -29.33
C VAL A 263 13.62 13.18 -28.76
N ARG A 264 14.20 12.00 -28.52
CA ARG A 264 13.49 10.88 -27.87
C ARG A 264 13.06 11.19 -26.43
N GLN A 265 13.75 12.10 -25.73
CA GLN A 265 13.33 12.56 -24.41
C GLN A 265 12.17 13.58 -24.47
N GLY A 266 11.77 14.00 -25.69
CA GLY A 266 10.58 14.83 -25.92
C GLY A 266 10.87 16.31 -26.12
N PHE A 267 12.14 16.74 -26.20
CA PHE A 267 12.49 18.10 -26.56
C PHE A 267 12.21 18.37 -28.06
N SER A 268 11.87 19.59 -28.39
CA SER A 268 11.66 20.00 -29.80
C SER A 268 12.97 19.93 -30.59
N TYR A 269 12.86 19.56 -31.86
CA TYR A 269 14.04 19.47 -32.74
C TYR A 269 14.79 20.81 -32.85
N ASP A 270 14.06 21.91 -32.95
CA ASP A 270 14.64 23.25 -33.08
C ASP A 270 15.43 23.68 -31.84
N LEU A 271 14.88 23.42 -30.65
CA LEU A 271 15.58 23.64 -29.39
C LEU A 271 16.85 22.78 -29.27
N VAL A 272 16.75 21.50 -29.59
CA VAL A 272 17.90 20.57 -29.57
C VAL A 272 18.97 21.05 -30.53
N LYS A 273 18.61 21.44 -31.78
CA LYS A 273 19.53 21.94 -32.78
C LYS A 273 20.23 23.23 -32.33
N SER A 274 19.46 24.18 -31.77
CA SER A 274 20.00 25.46 -31.25
C SER A 274 21.01 25.19 -30.12
N LYS A 275 20.65 24.38 -29.12
CA LYS A 275 21.55 24.07 -27.99
C LYS A 275 22.81 23.34 -28.42
N LEU A 276 22.71 22.38 -29.33
CA LEU A 276 23.89 21.66 -29.83
C LEU A 276 24.78 22.51 -30.74
N SER A 277 24.24 23.55 -31.37
CA SER A 277 25.04 24.50 -32.17
C SER A 277 25.87 25.44 -31.30
N ALA A 278 25.46 25.65 -30.05
CA ALA A 278 26.18 26.48 -29.07
C ALA A 278 27.26 25.72 -28.28
N ILE A 279 27.36 24.41 -28.46
CA ILE A 279 28.38 23.58 -27.78
C ILE A 279 29.62 23.48 -28.68
N ASP A 280 30.78 23.83 -28.12
CA ASP A 280 32.07 23.70 -28.79
C ASP A 280 32.35 22.25 -29.20
N THR A 281 32.85 22.07 -30.42
CA THR A 281 33.12 20.75 -31.03
C THR A 281 34.17 19.93 -30.28
N GLU A 282 34.96 20.51 -29.40
CA GLU A 282 35.99 19.81 -28.61
C GLU A 282 35.40 18.77 -27.63
N ASN A 283 34.14 18.92 -27.22
CA ASN A 283 33.45 18.02 -26.30
C ASN A 283 32.58 16.93 -26.98
N LEU A 284 32.50 16.98 -28.30
CA LEU A 284 31.75 16.01 -29.11
C LEU A 284 32.72 15.22 -29.99
N GLN A 285 32.62 13.91 -30.01
CA GLN A 285 33.34 13.07 -30.97
C GLN A 285 32.65 13.17 -32.35
N ASP A 286 33.41 13.36 -33.39
CA ASP A 286 32.93 13.23 -34.78
C ASP A 286 32.58 11.78 -35.13
#